data_b3fd488b54b02d01e8a349821ed5862b
#
_entry.id   b3fd488b54b02d01e8a349821ed5862b
#
_cell.length_a   1.000
_cell.length_b   1.000
_cell.length_c   1.000
_cell.angle_alpha   90.00
_cell.angle_beta   90.00
_cell.angle_gamma   90.00
#
_symmetry.space_group_name_H-M   'P 1'
#
loop_
_entity.id
_entity.type
_entity.pdbx_description
1 polymer ?
#
loop_
_entity_poly.entity_id
_entity_poly.type
_entity_poly.pdbx_seq_one_letter_code
_entity_poly.pdbx_strand_id
1 'polypeptide(L)'
;YIKARFTKFNTTTCLGDIIVQIVSENPDIIDSINNIIKPEGYNVIYQDNQYILLGDFKKDNHDNKQAEINAHFLDIQNNILHALDKARVSIVVVLAWFTNEVIAEKLIKKRQEGLDVKVAIYDDGVNNKYGVNLKNVPLYRIRSKHGGIMHNKFCVIDNQIVITGSYNWTNNAEFRNEENISIIE
;
A
#
# COMPACT_ATOMS: atom_id res chain seq x y z
N TYR A 1 -7.56 -15.43 2.81
CA TYR A 1 -6.87 -16.69 3.04
C TYR A 1 -5.47 -16.73 2.40
N ILE A 2 -5.34 -16.24 1.19
CA ILE A 2 -4.06 -16.15 0.46
C ILE A 2 -3.11 -15.13 1.13
N LYS A 3 -3.59 -13.99 1.61
CA LYS A 3 -2.78 -12.94 2.28
C LYS A 3 -2.00 -13.41 3.51
N ALA A 4 -2.51 -14.37 4.28
CA ALA A 4 -1.86 -14.80 5.52
C ALA A 4 -0.61 -15.68 5.30
N ARG A 5 -0.44 -16.28 4.13
CA ARG A 5 0.71 -17.16 3.82
C ARG A 5 1.87 -16.44 3.15
N PHE A 6 1.65 -15.28 2.53
CA PHE A 6 2.70 -14.49 1.87
C PHE A 6 3.78 -13.92 2.81
N THR A 7 3.56 -13.90 4.11
CA THR A 7 4.54 -13.40 5.10
C THR A 7 5.77 -14.28 5.29
N LYS A 8 5.85 -15.45 4.68
CA LYS A 8 6.95 -16.40 4.80
C LYS A 8 7.94 -16.40 3.62
N PHE A 9 7.67 -15.66 2.55
CA PHE A 9 8.51 -15.69 1.37
C PHE A 9 9.61 -14.63 1.44
N ASN A 10 10.84 -15.03 1.10
CA ASN A 10 11.94 -14.10 0.88
C ASN A 10 11.64 -13.20 -0.32
N THR A 11 12.12 -11.97 -0.29
CA THR A 11 11.92 -10.93 -1.32
C THR A 11 12.41 -11.31 -2.74
N THR A 12 13.08 -12.45 -2.89
CA THR A 12 13.58 -12.99 -4.17
C THR A 12 12.66 -14.01 -4.83
N THR A 13 11.58 -14.43 -4.17
CA THR A 13 10.67 -15.44 -4.71
C THR A 13 9.73 -14.79 -5.72
N CYS A 14 9.75 -15.23 -6.96
CA CYS A 14 8.86 -14.70 -8.00
C CYS A 14 7.41 -15.21 -7.81
N LEU A 15 6.45 -14.51 -8.40
CA LEU A 15 5.03 -14.86 -8.30
C LEU A 15 4.77 -16.30 -8.82
N GLY A 16 5.50 -16.74 -9.85
CA GLY A 16 5.41 -18.08 -10.39
C GLY A 16 5.76 -19.17 -9.37
N ASP A 17 6.84 -18.98 -8.62
CA ASP A 17 7.26 -19.92 -7.58
C ASP A 17 6.22 -20.01 -6.47
N ILE A 18 5.60 -18.89 -6.12
CA ILE A 18 4.53 -18.84 -5.12
C ILE A 18 3.30 -19.62 -5.59
N ILE A 19 2.89 -19.47 -6.84
CA ILE A 19 1.76 -20.21 -7.44
C ILE A 19 2.05 -21.70 -7.40
N VAL A 20 3.22 -22.12 -7.86
CA VAL A 20 3.64 -23.53 -7.86
C VAL A 20 3.64 -24.10 -6.45
N GLN A 21 4.15 -23.37 -5.48
CA GLN A 21 4.17 -23.81 -4.08
C GLN A 21 2.75 -23.96 -3.51
N ILE A 22 1.85 -22.99 -3.75
CA ILE A 22 0.45 -23.07 -3.29
C ILE A 22 -0.24 -24.29 -3.84
N VAL A 23 -0.07 -24.61 -5.14
CA VAL A 23 -0.67 -25.77 -5.77
C VAL A 23 -0.03 -27.06 -5.25
N SER A 24 1.29 -27.09 -5.02
CA SER A 24 1.99 -28.24 -4.45
C SER A 24 1.51 -28.60 -3.04
N GLU A 25 1.18 -27.60 -2.24
CA GLU A 25 0.62 -27.79 -0.89
C GLU A 25 -0.88 -28.13 -0.90
N ASN A 26 -1.60 -27.78 -1.97
CA ASN A 26 -3.04 -27.94 -2.09
C ASN A 26 -3.41 -28.32 -3.53
N PRO A 27 -3.19 -29.58 -3.95
CA PRO A 27 -3.42 -30.01 -5.34
C PRO A 27 -4.84 -29.79 -5.87
N ASP A 28 -5.85 -29.89 -5.00
CA ASP A 28 -7.26 -29.76 -5.36
C ASP A 28 -7.65 -28.38 -5.90
N ILE A 29 -6.80 -27.36 -5.72
CA ILE A 29 -7.08 -26.01 -6.21
C ILE A 29 -6.47 -25.71 -7.59
N ILE A 30 -5.80 -26.69 -8.23
CA ILE A 30 -5.11 -26.48 -9.51
C ILE A 30 -6.04 -25.93 -10.59
N ASP A 31 -7.27 -26.47 -10.69
CA ASP A 31 -8.24 -26.02 -11.69
C ASP A 31 -8.71 -24.57 -11.41
N SER A 32 -8.92 -24.26 -10.13
CA SER A 32 -9.30 -22.90 -9.74
C SER A 32 -8.19 -21.87 -10.03
N ILE A 33 -6.94 -22.24 -9.77
CA ILE A 33 -5.77 -21.40 -10.11
C ILE A 33 -5.67 -21.26 -11.62
N ASN A 34 -5.75 -22.37 -12.37
CA ASN A 34 -5.65 -22.36 -13.83
C ASN A 34 -6.76 -21.53 -14.49
N ASN A 35 -7.98 -21.54 -13.96
CA ASN A 35 -9.07 -20.70 -14.45
C ASN A 35 -8.76 -19.19 -14.31
N ILE A 36 -7.96 -18.81 -13.31
CA ILE A 36 -7.56 -17.42 -13.10
C ILE A 36 -6.38 -17.04 -14.02
N ILE A 37 -5.38 -17.93 -14.18
CA ILE A 37 -4.13 -17.57 -14.84
C ILE A 37 -4.09 -17.89 -16.35
N LYS A 38 -4.94 -18.81 -16.84
CA LYS A 38 -5.02 -19.15 -18.29
C LYS A 38 -5.34 -17.95 -19.18
N PRO A 39 -6.26 -17.04 -18.82
CA PRO A 39 -6.50 -15.84 -19.63
C PRO A 39 -5.25 -14.95 -19.80
N GLU A 40 -4.33 -15.03 -18.84
CA GLU A 40 -3.05 -14.29 -18.86
C GLU A 40 -1.92 -15.05 -19.57
N GLY A 41 -2.23 -16.23 -20.15
CA GLY A 41 -1.27 -17.05 -20.88
C GLY A 41 -0.46 -18.02 -20.02
N TYR A 42 -0.85 -18.26 -18.78
CA TYR A 42 -0.17 -19.18 -17.85
C TYR A 42 -1.01 -20.42 -17.56
N ASN A 43 -0.34 -21.53 -17.22
CA ASN A 43 -1.01 -22.77 -16.82
C ASN A 43 -0.11 -23.57 -15.88
N VAL A 44 -0.64 -24.03 -14.75
CA VAL A 44 0.06 -24.99 -13.89
C VAL A 44 -0.28 -26.39 -14.33
N ILE A 45 0.73 -27.21 -14.56
CA ILE A 45 0.58 -28.63 -14.87
C ILE A 45 1.34 -29.49 -13.85
N TYR A 46 0.97 -30.76 -13.74
CA TYR A 46 1.72 -31.78 -13.01
C TYR A 46 2.48 -32.63 -14.01
N GLN A 47 3.82 -32.59 -13.96
CA GLN A 47 4.71 -33.33 -14.85
C GLN A 47 5.98 -33.74 -14.09
N ASP A 48 6.50 -34.93 -14.38
CA ASP A 48 7.74 -35.47 -13.79
C ASP A 48 7.75 -35.39 -12.25
N ASN A 49 6.60 -35.73 -11.65
CA ASN A 49 6.39 -35.77 -10.19
C ASN A 49 6.49 -34.39 -9.48
N GLN A 50 6.28 -33.30 -10.23
CA GLN A 50 6.28 -31.93 -9.70
C GLN A 50 5.25 -31.03 -10.42
N TYR A 51 4.82 -29.97 -9.74
CA TYR A 51 4.01 -28.93 -10.37
C TYR A 51 4.92 -27.92 -11.07
N ILE A 52 4.56 -27.57 -12.30
CA ILE A 52 5.31 -26.64 -13.14
C ILE A 52 4.35 -25.56 -13.65
N LEU A 53 4.73 -24.31 -13.55
CA LEU A 53 4.03 -23.21 -14.20
C LEU A 53 4.55 -23.07 -15.62
N LEU A 54 3.67 -23.37 -16.59
CA LEU A 54 3.90 -23.09 -18.00
C LEU A 54 3.30 -21.74 -18.36
N GLY A 55 3.94 -21.03 -19.22
CA GLY A 55 3.49 -19.76 -19.78
C GLY A 55 4.63 -19.11 -20.49
N ASP A 56 4.30 -18.33 -21.50
CA ASP A 56 5.23 -17.35 -22.00
C ASP A 56 5.33 -16.29 -20.88
N PHE A 57 6.30 -16.47 -19.99
CA PHE A 57 6.83 -15.31 -19.30
C PHE A 57 7.33 -14.41 -20.44
N LYS A 58 6.38 -13.71 -21.10
CA LYS A 58 6.78 -12.42 -21.63
C LYS A 58 7.53 -11.87 -20.46
N LYS A 59 8.90 -11.83 -20.55
CA LYS A 59 9.63 -10.88 -19.74
C LYS A 59 8.70 -9.73 -19.78
N ASP A 60 7.98 -9.51 -18.67
CA ASP A 60 7.38 -8.23 -18.54
C ASP A 60 8.55 -7.35 -18.94
N ASN A 61 8.49 -6.90 -20.19
CA ASN A 61 9.02 -5.64 -20.45
C ASN A 61 8.24 -4.80 -19.46
N HIS A 62 8.66 -4.85 -18.20
CA HIS A 62 8.77 -3.67 -17.40
C HIS A 62 9.65 -2.82 -18.30
N ASP A 63 9.03 -2.48 -19.48
CA ASP A 63 9.45 -1.36 -20.27
C ASP A 63 9.76 -0.37 -19.20
N ASN A 64 11.00 0.07 -19.17
CA ASN A 64 11.51 1.11 -18.29
C ASN A 64 10.44 2.18 -18.13
N LYS A 65 9.31 1.86 -17.44
CA LYS A 65 8.39 2.86 -16.94
C LYS A 65 9.21 3.53 -15.87
N GLN A 66 9.89 4.58 -16.33
CA GLN A 66 10.47 5.53 -15.40
C GLN A 66 9.36 5.93 -14.47
N ALA A 67 9.60 5.78 -13.18
CA ALA A 67 8.67 6.25 -12.19
C ALA A 67 8.36 7.71 -12.48
N GLU A 68 7.09 8.04 -12.65
CA GLU A 68 6.66 9.41 -12.80
C GLU A 68 6.71 10.07 -11.43
N ILE A 69 7.46 11.17 -11.32
CA ILE A 69 7.61 11.91 -10.06
C ILE A 69 7.03 13.31 -10.23
N ASN A 70 5.96 13.59 -9.53
CA ASN A 70 5.28 14.88 -9.55
C ASN A 70 5.43 15.57 -8.19
N ALA A 71 6.12 16.71 -8.14
CA ALA A 71 6.26 17.53 -6.94
C ALA A 71 5.18 18.62 -6.89
N HIS A 72 4.52 18.75 -5.73
CA HIS A 72 3.45 19.70 -5.49
C HIS A 72 3.80 20.59 -4.30
N PHE A 73 3.67 21.88 -4.49
CA PHE A 73 3.92 22.94 -3.48
C PHE A 73 2.65 23.73 -3.17
N LEU A 74 1.60 23.52 -3.94
CA LEU A 74 0.28 24.14 -3.81
C LEU A 74 -0.80 23.06 -3.92
N ASP A 75 -1.97 23.34 -3.36
CA ASP A 75 -3.16 22.47 -3.43
C ASP A 75 -2.87 21.01 -2.94
N ILE A 76 -2.01 20.92 -1.92
CA ILE A 76 -1.44 19.65 -1.47
C ILE A 76 -2.52 18.69 -1.00
N GLN A 77 -3.49 19.16 -0.21
CA GLN A 77 -4.60 18.34 0.26
C GLN A 77 -5.39 17.70 -0.89
N ASN A 78 -5.74 18.46 -1.92
CA ASN A 78 -6.49 17.93 -3.05
C ASN A 78 -5.67 16.94 -3.87
N ASN A 79 -4.37 17.16 -4.05
CA ASN A 79 -3.48 16.20 -4.69
C ASN A 79 -3.41 14.87 -3.92
N ILE A 80 -3.36 14.91 -2.59
CA ILE A 80 -3.46 13.71 -1.74
C ILE A 80 -4.82 13.01 -1.93
N LEU A 81 -5.91 13.75 -1.90
CA LEU A 81 -7.26 13.20 -2.08
C LEU A 81 -7.42 12.51 -3.44
N HIS A 82 -6.90 13.11 -4.52
CA HIS A 82 -6.89 12.51 -5.86
C HIS A 82 -6.07 11.21 -5.91
N ALA A 83 -4.89 11.19 -5.28
CA ALA A 83 -4.10 9.97 -5.22
C ALA A 83 -4.81 8.86 -4.43
N LEU A 84 -5.45 9.20 -3.28
CA LEU A 84 -6.25 8.26 -2.49
C LEU A 84 -7.47 7.73 -3.26
N ASP A 85 -8.04 8.51 -4.20
CA ASP A 85 -9.15 8.04 -5.04
C ASP A 85 -8.72 6.93 -6.00
N LYS A 86 -7.46 6.89 -6.43
CA LYS A 86 -6.91 5.83 -7.29
C LYS A 86 -6.82 4.48 -6.58
N ALA A 87 -6.81 4.46 -5.23
CA ALA A 87 -6.67 3.24 -4.44
C ALA A 87 -7.74 2.18 -4.74
N ARG A 88 -7.31 0.92 -4.94
CA ARG A 88 -8.17 -0.23 -5.23
C ARG A 88 -8.03 -1.37 -4.22
N VAL A 89 -6.87 -1.50 -3.57
CA VAL A 89 -6.55 -2.64 -2.70
C VAL A 89 -6.15 -2.18 -1.30
N SER A 90 -5.17 -1.28 -1.18
CA SER A 90 -4.58 -0.95 0.12
C SER A 90 -4.07 0.47 0.20
N ILE A 91 -4.12 1.04 1.42
CA ILE A 91 -3.55 2.34 1.75
C ILE A 91 -2.81 2.19 3.09
N VAL A 92 -1.53 2.49 3.11
CA VAL A 92 -0.70 2.52 4.33
C VAL A 92 -0.18 3.93 4.52
N VAL A 93 -0.51 4.53 5.64
CA VAL A 93 -0.14 5.92 5.99
C VAL A 93 0.75 5.94 7.21
N VAL A 94 1.84 6.68 7.15
CA VAL A 94 2.75 6.91 8.29
C VAL A 94 3.01 8.41 8.42
N LEU A 95 2.60 8.99 9.54
CA LEU A 95 2.64 10.45 9.77
C LEU A 95 3.14 10.80 11.17
N ALA A 96 3.93 11.87 11.27
CA ALA A 96 4.22 12.43 12.58
C ALA A 96 2.93 12.97 13.22
N TRP A 97 2.19 13.82 12.51
CA TRP A 97 0.95 14.42 13.01
C TRP A 97 -0.18 14.32 11.98
N PHE A 98 -1.37 13.93 12.47
CA PHE A 98 -2.56 13.79 11.65
C PHE A 98 -3.78 14.41 12.34
N THR A 99 -4.16 15.61 11.92
CA THR A 99 -5.30 16.37 12.45
C THR A 99 -6.26 16.88 11.38
N ASN A 100 -6.03 16.52 10.10
CA ASN A 100 -6.86 16.94 8.97
C ASN A 100 -8.04 15.98 8.80
N GLU A 101 -9.23 16.44 9.15
CA GLU A 101 -10.48 15.66 9.10
C GLU A 101 -10.90 15.30 7.65
N VAL A 102 -10.62 16.15 6.68
CA VAL A 102 -11.02 15.91 5.27
C VAL A 102 -10.29 14.67 4.72
N ILE A 103 -8.98 14.56 4.98
CA ILE A 103 -8.22 13.39 4.57
C ILE A 103 -8.61 12.17 5.40
N ALA A 104 -8.91 12.34 6.70
CA ALA A 104 -9.37 11.25 7.57
C ALA A 104 -10.69 10.65 7.07
N GLU A 105 -11.65 11.48 6.69
CA GLU A 105 -12.93 11.04 6.12
C GLU A 105 -12.74 10.24 4.82
N LYS A 106 -11.80 10.66 3.96
CA LYS A 106 -11.44 9.92 2.76
C LYS A 106 -10.91 8.52 3.10
N LEU A 107 -10.01 8.39 4.07
CA LEU A 107 -9.48 7.08 4.51
C LEU A 107 -10.58 6.19 5.12
N ILE A 108 -11.47 6.77 5.93
CA ILE A 108 -12.62 6.05 6.49
C ILE A 108 -13.53 5.51 5.38
N LYS A 109 -13.82 6.35 4.37
CA LYS A 109 -14.61 5.95 3.19
C LYS A 109 -13.95 4.80 2.44
N LYS A 110 -12.65 4.89 2.14
CA LYS A 110 -11.89 3.82 1.48
C LYS A 110 -11.90 2.52 2.30
N ARG A 111 -11.84 2.60 3.62
CA ARG A 111 -11.98 1.43 4.49
C ARG A 111 -13.39 0.83 4.41
N GLN A 112 -14.44 1.64 4.34
CA GLN A 112 -15.82 1.19 4.18
C GLN A 112 -16.07 0.55 2.79
N GLU A 113 -15.35 1.01 1.76
CA GLU A 113 -15.33 0.40 0.42
C GLU A 113 -14.60 -0.95 0.39
N GLY A 114 -14.04 -1.41 1.52
CA GLY A 114 -13.41 -2.72 1.65
C GLY A 114 -11.90 -2.76 1.47
N LEU A 115 -11.23 -1.60 1.28
CA LEU A 115 -9.78 -1.54 1.13
C LEU A 115 -9.06 -1.84 2.45
N ASP A 116 -7.84 -2.37 2.38
CA ASP A 116 -6.97 -2.56 3.53
C ASP A 116 -6.27 -1.24 3.91
N VAL A 117 -6.94 -0.42 4.71
CA VAL A 117 -6.42 0.87 5.15
C VAL A 117 -5.79 0.76 6.54
N LYS A 118 -4.55 1.23 6.70
CA LYS A 118 -3.83 1.27 7.98
C LYS A 118 -3.13 2.61 8.14
N VAL A 119 -3.15 3.13 9.35
CA VAL A 119 -2.52 4.42 9.70
C VAL A 119 -1.59 4.24 10.89
N ALA A 120 -0.38 4.76 10.81
CA ALA A 120 0.55 4.88 11.92
C ALA A 120 0.86 6.37 12.19
N ILE A 121 0.77 6.78 13.45
CA ILE A 121 1.08 8.14 13.87
C ILE A 121 2.07 8.15 15.03
N TYR A 122 2.76 9.27 15.22
CA TYR A 122 3.60 9.47 16.39
C TYR A 122 2.74 9.52 17.66
N ASP A 123 3.15 8.76 18.68
CA ASP A 123 2.49 8.75 19.99
C ASP A 123 2.98 9.93 20.85
N ASP A 124 2.29 11.05 20.73
CA ASP A 124 2.61 12.27 21.46
C ASP A 124 1.38 13.06 21.93
N GLY A 125 1.62 14.14 22.66
CA GLY A 125 0.57 15.01 23.18
C GLY A 125 -0.28 15.70 22.12
N VAL A 126 0.28 15.99 20.93
CA VAL A 126 -0.44 16.64 19.82
C VAL A 126 -1.47 15.69 19.25
N ASN A 127 -1.07 14.49 18.84
CA ASN A 127 -1.97 13.49 18.30
C ASN A 127 -2.96 12.98 19.36
N ASN A 128 -2.60 12.97 20.65
CA ASN A 128 -3.49 12.61 21.72
C ASN A 128 -4.61 13.62 21.95
N LYS A 129 -4.31 14.91 21.78
CA LYS A 129 -5.26 16.00 22.04
C LYS A 129 -6.06 16.41 20.80
N TYR A 130 -5.42 16.41 19.63
CA TYR A 130 -5.95 17.00 18.39
C TYR A 130 -6.02 16.02 17.23
N GLY A 131 -5.55 14.78 17.42
CA GLY A 131 -5.53 13.77 16.34
C GLY A 131 -6.94 13.39 15.90
N VAL A 132 -7.06 13.06 14.60
CA VAL A 132 -8.32 12.66 13.98
C VAL A 132 -8.88 11.36 14.56
N ASN A 133 -10.21 11.21 14.53
CA ASN A 133 -10.89 9.97 14.88
C ASN A 133 -11.11 9.12 13.62
N LEU A 134 -10.31 8.10 13.44
CA LEU A 134 -10.35 7.22 12.26
C LEU A 134 -11.40 6.10 12.33
N LYS A 135 -12.24 6.07 13.37
CA LYS A 135 -13.32 5.07 13.54
C LYS A 135 -12.80 3.63 13.35
N ASN A 136 -13.18 2.96 12.26
CA ASN A 136 -12.86 1.56 11.96
C ASN A 136 -11.54 1.36 11.21
N VAL A 137 -10.75 2.40 10.99
CA VAL A 137 -9.41 2.30 10.39
C VAL A 137 -8.39 1.95 11.48
N PRO A 138 -7.64 0.84 11.35
CA PRO A 138 -6.57 0.50 12.29
C PRO A 138 -5.56 1.65 12.44
N LEU A 139 -5.42 2.14 13.67
CA LEU A 139 -4.50 3.22 14.05
C LEU A 139 -3.42 2.69 14.99
N TYR A 140 -2.17 2.82 14.55
CA TYR A 140 -1.00 2.41 15.32
C TYR A 140 -0.28 3.66 15.85
N ARG A 141 -0.01 3.69 17.17
CA ARG A 141 0.75 4.76 17.82
C ARG A 141 2.19 4.30 18.01
N ILE A 142 3.13 5.05 17.46
CA ILE A 142 4.54 4.67 17.38
C ILE A 142 5.40 5.68 18.12
N ARG A 143 6.30 5.18 18.96
CA ARG A 143 7.37 5.97 19.58
C ARG A 143 8.71 5.66 18.92
N SER A 144 9.59 6.67 18.87
CA SER A 144 10.96 6.45 18.41
C SER A 144 11.71 5.54 19.40
N LYS A 145 12.47 4.59 18.85
CA LYS A 145 13.32 3.68 19.64
C LYS A 145 14.57 4.37 20.22
N HIS A 146 14.92 5.55 19.69
CA HIS A 146 16.18 6.25 19.99
C HIS A 146 15.98 7.57 20.74
N GLY A 147 14.85 7.76 21.42
CA GLY A 147 14.54 8.95 22.19
C GLY A 147 14.17 10.20 21.39
N GLY A 148 14.20 10.11 20.05
CA GLY A 148 13.72 11.17 19.14
C GLY A 148 12.24 11.08 18.88
N ILE A 149 11.79 11.65 17.75
CA ILE A 149 10.41 11.58 17.27
C ILE A 149 10.30 10.69 16.04
N MET A 150 9.16 10.06 15.84
CA MET A 150 8.82 9.44 14.57
C MET A 150 8.33 10.54 13.64
N HIS A 151 9.21 11.05 12.75
CA HIS A 151 8.96 12.24 11.94
C HIS A 151 8.69 11.95 10.47
N ASN A 152 8.32 10.71 10.15
CA ASN A 152 7.98 10.32 8.78
C ASN A 152 6.64 10.92 8.34
N LYS A 153 6.54 11.17 7.04
CA LYS A 153 5.32 11.61 6.37
C LYS A 153 5.27 10.95 5.00
N PHE A 154 4.65 9.78 4.93
CA PHE A 154 4.46 9.10 3.67
C PHE A 154 3.16 8.29 3.64
N CYS A 155 2.69 8.03 2.44
CA CYS A 155 1.58 7.14 2.17
C CYS A 155 1.96 6.22 1.02
N VAL A 156 1.62 4.95 1.13
CA VAL A 156 1.78 3.96 0.05
C VAL A 156 0.40 3.46 -0.34
N ILE A 157 0.06 3.55 -1.63
CA ILE A 157 -1.22 3.14 -2.19
C ILE A 157 -0.95 1.97 -3.15
N ASP A 158 -1.58 0.84 -2.91
CA ASP A 158 -1.56 -0.37 -3.75
C ASP A 158 -0.15 -0.90 -4.09
N ASN A 159 0.89 -0.53 -3.32
CA ASN A 159 2.30 -0.76 -3.61
C ASN A 159 2.79 -0.15 -4.96
N GLN A 160 2.07 0.81 -5.50
CA GLN A 160 2.33 1.45 -6.80
C GLN A 160 2.52 2.95 -6.68
N ILE A 161 1.81 3.63 -5.77
CA ILE A 161 1.90 5.08 -5.59
C ILE A 161 2.50 5.36 -4.23
N VAL A 162 3.50 6.24 -4.19
CA VAL A 162 4.08 6.74 -2.95
C VAL A 162 3.90 8.26 -2.88
N ILE A 163 3.33 8.72 -1.78
CA ILE A 163 3.25 10.15 -1.44
C ILE A 163 4.24 10.39 -0.31
N THR A 164 5.16 11.32 -0.45
CA THR A 164 6.13 11.70 0.57
C THR A 164 6.49 13.18 0.50
N GLY A 165 6.96 13.78 1.59
CA GLY A 165 7.36 15.19 1.62
C GLY A 165 7.45 15.74 3.02
N SER A 166 7.40 17.08 3.14
CA SER A 166 7.41 17.77 4.44
C SER A 166 6.01 17.81 5.09
N TYR A 167 4.96 17.71 4.28
CA TYR A 167 3.57 17.96 4.66
C TYR A 167 3.06 16.94 5.68
N ASN A 168 2.82 17.36 6.92
CA ASN A 168 2.00 16.63 7.86
C ASN A 168 0.52 16.77 7.44
N TRP A 169 -0.28 15.74 7.62
CA TRP A 169 -1.70 15.80 7.30
C TRP A 169 -2.46 16.55 8.41
N THR A 170 -2.20 17.85 8.49
CA THR A 170 -2.73 18.74 9.53
C THR A 170 -3.29 20.02 8.94
N ASN A 171 -4.27 20.62 9.61
CA ASN A 171 -4.79 21.93 9.22
C ASN A 171 -3.71 23.02 9.29
N ASN A 172 -2.72 22.87 10.18
CA ASN A 172 -1.62 23.83 10.25
C ASN A 172 -0.72 23.75 9.00
N ALA A 173 -0.42 22.55 8.53
CA ALA A 173 0.34 22.35 7.29
C ALA A 173 -0.44 22.87 6.06
N GLU A 174 -1.76 22.67 6.01
CA GLU A 174 -2.60 23.09 4.89
C GLU A 174 -2.75 24.60 4.78
N PHE A 175 -2.90 25.32 5.91
CA PHE A 175 -3.34 26.71 5.88
C PHE A 175 -2.27 27.72 6.34
N ARG A 176 -1.12 27.26 6.86
CA ARG A 176 -0.15 28.16 7.50
C ARG A 176 1.31 27.92 7.14
N ASN A 177 1.66 26.70 6.75
CA ASN A 177 3.04 26.35 6.42
C ASN A 177 3.30 26.39 4.92
N GLU A 178 4.55 26.62 4.54
CA GLU A 178 5.05 26.30 3.21
C GLU A 178 5.53 24.84 3.23
N GLU A 179 4.86 23.99 2.48
CA GLU A 179 5.09 22.55 2.47
C GLU A 179 5.23 22.03 1.04
N ASN A 180 5.67 20.77 0.93
CA ASN A 180 5.70 20.07 -0.33
C ASN A 180 5.31 18.59 -0.17
N ILE A 181 4.86 18.01 -1.25
CA ILE A 181 4.80 16.56 -1.43
C ILE A 181 5.38 16.18 -2.80
N SER A 182 5.85 14.94 -2.90
CA SER A 182 6.10 14.25 -4.16
C SER A 182 5.17 13.06 -4.25
N ILE A 183 4.52 12.90 -5.40
CA ILE A 183 3.74 11.72 -5.76
C ILE A 183 4.56 10.96 -6.79
N ILE A 184 4.86 9.70 -6.50
CA ILE A 184 5.67 8.78 -7.31
C ILE A 184 4.75 7.64 -7.74
N GLU A 185 4.60 7.46 -9.07
CA GLU A 185 3.74 6.43 -9.69
C GLU A 185 4.53 5.48 -10.59
#